data_b1b3d19edcf91d7a1f39c5fa31ede346
#
_entry.id   b1b3d19edcf91d7a1f39c5fa31ede346
#
_cell.length_a   1.000
_cell.length_b   1.000
_cell.length_c   1.000
_cell.angle_alpha   90.00
_cell.angle_beta   90.00
_cell.angle_gamma   90.00
#
_symmetry.space_group_name_H-M   'P 1'
#
loop_
_entity.id
_entity.type
_entity.pdbx_description
1 polymer ?
#
loop_
_entity_poly.entity_id
_entity_poly.type
_entity_poly.pdbx_seq_one_letter_code
_entity_poly.pdbx_strand_id
1 'polypeptide(L)'
;MITLKGFAVKEFLQGYLTCDSARINKTQPTPMALCTLKGRVLANGWALELTEGVGLVVHNTLAEDVMNFLKPYAMFAKCTFHSADTPVHIEACEDEQRHLLPGWAIANEQASVLDQEDISPTLGAIMAEQGMVFISKTLSQKFLPQMLDLHLHGAVDFDKGCYLGQEIVARAQFRGVVKKQLAQFQWQGSAPVVGDTWLSPEGVKGDVIYVSAPGPSPAQHSAQETEQKEHAPTSGYGLWVSRKTEDASN
;
A
#
# COMPACT_ATOMS: atom_id res chain seq x y z
N MET A 1 12.01 1.99 -6.68
CA MET A 1 11.94 0.50 -6.73
C MET A 1 13.24 -0.09 -6.18
N ILE A 2 13.15 -1.14 -5.38
CA ILE A 2 14.29 -1.92 -4.89
C ILE A 2 14.42 -3.14 -5.80
N THR A 3 15.61 -3.39 -6.34
CA THR A 3 15.87 -4.57 -7.16
C THR A 3 16.71 -5.58 -6.40
N LEU A 4 16.26 -6.84 -6.37
CA LEU A 4 17.00 -7.97 -5.82
C LEU A 4 17.44 -8.87 -6.98
N LYS A 5 18.74 -9.18 -7.03
CA LYS A 5 19.34 -10.12 -8.00
C LYS A 5 19.93 -11.33 -7.29
N GLY A 6 19.86 -12.49 -7.92
CA GLY A 6 20.40 -13.75 -7.41
C GLY A 6 19.64 -14.94 -7.97
N PHE A 7 20.23 -16.13 -7.87
CA PHE A 7 19.65 -17.35 -8.43
C PHE A 7 18.35 -17.78 -7.73
N ALA A 8 18.24 -17.57 -6.41
CA ALA A 8 17.14 -18.04 -5.58
C ALA A 8 16.34 -16.86 -4.96
N VAL A 9 16.16 -15.76 -5.71
CA VAL A 9 15.49 -14.55 -5.17
C VAL A 9 14.05 -14.83 -4.79
N LYS A 10 13.28 -15.57 -5.59
CA LYS A 10 11.88 -15.88 -5.29
C LYS A 10 11.77 -16.79 -4.06
N GLU A 11 12.62 -17.80 -3.95
CA GLU A 11 12.67 -18.69 -2.77
C GLU A 11 13.05 -17.91 -1.50
N PHE A 12 14.00 -16.99 -1.62
CA PHE A 12 14.36 -16.11 -0.52
C PHE A 12 13.16 -15.24 -0.11
N LEU A 13 12.52 -14.58 -1.05
CA LEU A 13 11.38 -13.70 -0.80
C LEU A 13 10.17 -14.46 -0.26
N GLN A 14 10.03 -15.76 -0.54
CA GLN A 14 8.96 -16.60 0.00
C GLN A 14 8.92 -16.59 1.53
N GLY A 15 10.06 -16.49 2.18
CA GLY A 15 10.17 -16.42 3.64
C GLY A 15 9.88 -15.04 4.25
N TYR A 16 9.69 -14.00 3.44
CA TYR A 16 9.56 -12.62 3.94
C TYR A 16 8.33 -11.89 3.42
N LEU A 17 7.94 -12.10 2.16
CA LEU A 17 6.72 -11.50 1.61
C LEU A 17 5.48 -12.24 2.12
N THR A 18 4.39 -11.51 2.30
CA THR A 18 3.09 -12.06 2.69
C THR A 18 2.36 -12.74 1.54
N CYS A 19 2.64 -12.36 0.29
CA CYS A 19 2.14 -13.03 -0.91
C CYS A 19 2.98 -14.27 -1.24
N ASP A 20 2.40 -15.21 -1.99
CA ASP A 20 3.16 -16.33 -2.56
C ASP A 20 4.11 -15.82 -3.65
N SER A 21 5.42 -16.06 -3.49
CA SER A 21 6.44 -15.63 -4.45
C SER A 21 6.32 -16.34 -5.81
N ALA A 22 5.64 -17.47 -5.90
CA ALA A 22 5.33 -18.14 -7.17
C ALA A 22 4.40 -17.30 -8.07
N ARG A 23 3.61 -16.39 -7.48
CA ARG A 23 2.74 -15.45 -8.22
C ARG A 23 3.51 -14.31 -8.87
N ILE A 24 4.74 -14.05 -8.44
CA ILE A 24 5.56 -12.95 -9.00
C ILE A 24 5.94 -13.32 -10.43
N ASN A 25 5.51 -12.50 -11.38
CA ASN A 25 5.73 -12.70 -12.81
C ASN A 25 6.09 -11.38 -13.51
N LYS A 26 6.36 -11.44 -14.82
CA LYS A 26 6.81 -10.29 -15.63
C LYS A 26 5.70 -9.39 -16.11
N THR A 27 4.47 -9.87 -16.10
CA THR A 27 3.34 -9.18 -16.74
C THR A 27 2.49 -8.43 -15.74
N GLN A 28 2.22 -9.04 -14.60
CA GLN A 28 1.32 -8.47 -13.60
C GLN A 28 2.04 -8.26 -12.25
N PRO A 29 2.12 -7.03 -11.75
CA PRO A 29 2.63 -6.76 -10.42
C PRO A 29 1.82 -7.49 -9.36
N THR A 30 2.51 -8.21 -8.48
CA THR A 30 1.88 -8.98 -7.39
C THR A 30 1.81 -8.12 -6.14
N PRO A 31 0.62 -7.82 -5.60
CA PRO A 31 0.50 -7.10 -4.33
C PRO A 31 1.22 -7.87 -3.21
N MET A 32 1.92 -7.16 -2.35
CA MET A 32 2.69 -7.77 -1.28
C MET A 32 2.76 -6.88 -0.03
N ALA A 33 3.12 -7.49 1.09
CA ALA A 33 3.61 -6.78 2.25
C ALA A 33 4.82 -7.51 2.86
N LEU A 34 5.60 -6.76 3.62
CA LEU A 34 6.65 -7.24 4.52
C LEU A 34 6.18 -7.00 5.95
N CYS A 35 6.30 -8.01 6.80
CA CYS A 35 5.91 -7.91 8.19
C CYS A 35 7.11 -8.10 9.14
N THR A 36 7.05 -7.47 10.30
CA THR A 36 7.94 -7.78 11.42
C THR A 36 7.52 -9.11 12.08
N LEU A 37 8.35 -9.64 12.98
CA LEU A 37 8.00 -10.81 13.82
C LEU A 37 6.67 -10.64 14.58
N LYS A 38 6.27 -9.41 14.87
CA LYS A 38 5.00 -9.09 15.53
C LYS A 38 3.82 -8.98 14.55
N GLY A 39 3.99 -9.41 13.30
CA GLY A 39 2.99 -9.33 12.25
C GLY A 39 2.62 -7.91 11.81
N ARG A 40 3.40 -6.89 12.23
CA ARG A 40 3.16 -5.50 11.84
C ARG A 40 3.76 -5.23 10.47
N VAL A 41 3.00 -4.56 9.61
CA VAL A 41 3.44 -4.20 8.25
C VAL A 41 4.61 -3.22 8.34
N LEU A 42 5.78 -3.66 7.87
CA LEU A 42 6.97 -2.82 7.70
C LEU A 42 6.84 -1.97 6.45
N ALA A 43 6.44 -2.59 5.34
CA ALA A 43 6.18 -1.97 4.05
C ALA A 43 5.15 -2.79 3.29
N ASN A 44 4.42 -2.15 2.39
CA ASN A 44 3.57 -2.81 1.41
C ASN A 44 3.76 -2.19 0.03
N GLY A 45 3.23 -2.85 -0.99
CA GLY A 45 3.32 -2.44 -2.37
C GLY A 45 3.22 -3.62 -3.31
N TRP A 46 4.10 -3.69 -4.30
CA TRP A 46 4.06 -4.72 -5.33
C TRP A 46 5.43 -5.34 -5.57
N ALA A 47 5.41 -6.62 -5.92
CA ALA A 47 6.57 -7.36 -6.43
C ALA A 47 6.36 -7.70 -7.89
N LEU A 48 7.41 -7.58 -8.71
CA LEU A 48 7.38 -7.93 -10.13
C LEU A 48 8.69 -8.63 -10.52
N GLU A 49 8.58 -9.54 -11.46
CA GLU A 49 9.75 -10.22 -12.03
C GLU A 49 10.40 -9.30 -13.07
N LEU A 50 11.69 -9.08 -12.92
CA LEU A 50 12.53 -8.34 -13.86
C LEU A 50 13.31 -9.31 -14.74
N THR A 51 13.97 -8.79 -15.78
CA THR A 51 14.88 -9.59 -16.63
C THR A 51 15.96 -10.28 -15.78
N GLU A 52 16.43 -9.60 -14.73
CA GLU A 52 17.43 -10.14 -13.81
C GLU A 52 16.98 -9.94 -12.35
N GLY A 53 16.08 -10.81 -11.86
CA GLY A 53 15.69 -10.80 -10.45
C GLY A 53 14.26 -10.34 -10.20
N VAL A 54 14.03 -9.69 -9.07
CA VAL A 54 12.72 -9.22 -8.62
C VAL A 54 12.80 -7.76 -8.18
N GLY A 55 11.87 -6.95 -8.68
CA GLY A 55 11.64 -5.59 -8.24
C GLY A 55 10.60 -5.53 -7.12
N LEU A 56 10.89 -4.76 -6.06
CA LEU A 56 9.93 -4.42 -5.02
C LEU A 56 9.59 -2.94 -5.12
N VAL A 57 8.36 -2.63 -5.43
CA VAL A 57 7.82 -1.27 -5.44
C VAL A 57 7.25 -0.98 -4.07
N VAL A 58 7.91 -0.10 -3.33
CA VAL A 58 7.52 0.33 -1.98
C VAL A 58 7.59 1.86 -1.92
N HIS A 59 6.91 2.44 -0.93
CA HIS A 59 7.01 3.88 -0.71
C HIS A 59 8.49 4.29 -0.57
N ASN A 60 8.90 5.38 -1.23
CA ASN A 60 10.29 5.81 -1.31
C ASN A 60 10.95 5.98 0.07
N THR A 61 10.20 6.52 1.05
CA THR A 61 10.69 6.70 2.43
C THR A 61 10.99 5.41 3.18
N LEU A 62 10.57 4.25 2.65
CA LEU A 62 10.79 2.92 3.24
C LEU A 62 11.83 2.08 2.48
N ALA A 63 12.32 2.54 1.35
CA ALA A 63 13.22 1.74 0.51
C ALA A 63 14.48 1.30 1.27
N GLU A 64 15.12 2.20 1.98
CA GLU A 64 16.31 1.91 2.79
C GLU A 64 15.97 0.98 3.97
N ASP A 65 14.87 1.23 4.67
CA ASP A 65 14.44 0.40 5.81
C ASP A 65 14.15 -1.04 5.37
N VAL A 66 13.53 -1.23 4.19
CA VAL A 66 13.28 -2.56 3.60
C VAL A 66 14.58 -3.27 3.23
N MET A 67 15.52 -2.56 2.58
CA MET A 67 16.83 -3.14 2.26
C MET A 67 17.60 -3.54 3.52
N ASN A 68 17.65 -2.67 4.52
CA ASN A 68 18.34 -2.94 5.77
C ASN A 68 17.71 -4.11 6.54
N PHE A 69 16.38 -4.24 6.47
CA PHE A 69 15.66 -5.35 7.08
C PHE A 69 15.97 -6.70 6.41
N LEU A 70 16.02 -6.75 5.08
CA LEU A 70 16.25 -7.98 4.34
C LEU A 70 17.74 -8.33 4.17
N LYS A 71 18.64 -7.35 4.17
CA LYS A 71 20.08 -7.51 3.87
C LYS A 71 20.79 -8.59 4.69
N PRO A 72 20.59 -8.71 6.02
CA PRO A 72 21.27 -9.76 6.80
C PRO A 72 20.92 -11.17 6.33
N TYR A 73 19.73 -11.37 5.82
CA TYR A 73 19.22 -12.69 5.39
C TYR A 73 19.52 -12.95 3.92
N ALA A 74 19.50 -11.92 3.09
CA ALA A 74 19.79 -12.02 1.65
C ALA A 74 21.22 -12.53 1.38
N MET A 75 22.15 -12.24 2.27
CA MET A 75 23.53 -12.70 2.20
C MET A 75 23.64 -14.22 2.21
N PHE A 76 22.83 -14.90 3.05
CA PHE A 76 22.79 -16.38 3.10
C PHE A 76 22.14 -16.98 1.85
N ALA A 77 21.18 -16.28 1.26
CA ALA A 77 20.53 -16.68 0.01
C ALA A 77 21.33 -16.29 -1.25
N LYS A 78 22.52 -15.69 -1.09
CA LYS A 78 23.35 -15.16 -2.20
C LYS A 78 22.58 -14.17 -3.08
N CYS A 79 21.69 -13.39 -2.45
CA CYS A 79 20.95 -12.32 -3.11
C CYS A 79 21.64 -10.98 -2.86
N THR A 80 21.66 -10.12 -3.86
CA THR A 80 22.22 -8.78 -3.79
C THR A 80 21.13 -7.74 -4.07
N PHE A 81 21.24 -6.59 -3.39
CA PHE A 81 20.37 -5.44 -3.64
C PHE A 81 21.04 -4.48 -4.60
N HIS A 82 20.26 -3.96 -5.51
CA HIS A 82 20.68 -2.93 -6.44
C HIS A 82 19.68 -1.77 -6.33
N SER A 83 20.20 -0.57 -6.36
CA SER A 83 19.57 0.73 -6.29
C SER A 83 18.10 0.81 -5.82
N ALA A 84 17.89 1.62 -4.80
CA ALA A 84 16.57 2.05 -4.36
C ALA A 84 16.05 3.27 -5.15
N ASP A 85 16.91 3.91 -5.95
CA ASP A 85 16.66 5.24 -6.53
C ASP A 85 16.01 5.21 -7.91
N THR A 86 15.63 4.02 -8.41
CA THR A 86 14.90 3.93 -9.67
C THR A 86 13.44 4.33 -9.43
N PRO A 87 12.98 5.49 -9.90
CA PRO A 87 11.58 5.85 -9.83
C PRO A 87 10.75 4.85 -10.62
N VAL A 88 9.54 4.62 -10.18
CA VAL A 88 8.55 3.81 -10.91
C VAL A 88 7.52 4.77 -11.44
N HIS A 89 7.40 4.82 -12.75
CA HIS A 89 6.36 5.57 -13.42
C HIS A 89 5.14 4.71 -13.59
N ILE A 90 3.96 5.27 -13.39
CA ILE A 90 2.70 4.63 -13.70
C ILE A 90 2.05 5.35 -14.88
N GLU A 91 1.33 4.60 -15.70
CA GLU A 91 0.62 5.09 -16.86
C GLU A 91 -0.80 4.54 -16.89
N ALA A 92 -1.73 5.26 -17.47
CA ALA A 92 -3.05 4.72 -17.76
C ALA A 92 -2.92 3.53 -18.74
N CYS A 93 -3.61 2.44 -18.46
CA CYS A 93 -3.47 1.19 -19.20
C CYS A 93 -4.81 0.49 -19.33
N GLU A 94 -5.19 0.11 -20.56
CA GLU A 94 -6.39 -0.67 -20.83
C GLU A 94 -6.17 -2.19 -20.72
N ASP A 95 -4.90 -2.64 -20.76
CA ASP A 95 -4.54 -4.06 -20.63
C ASP A 95 -4.59 -4.50 -19.15
N GLU A 96 -5.68 -5.15 -18.78
CA GLU A 96 -5.91 -5.65 -17.42
C GLU A 96 -4.81 -6.57 -16.89
N GLN A 97 -4.08 -7.27 -17.75
CA GLN A 97 -2.99 -8.16 -17.36
C GLN A 97 -1.75 -7.41 -16.83
N ARG A 98 -1.64 -6.12 -17.18
CA ARG A 98 -0.55 -5.25 -16.76
C ARG A 98 -0.91 -4.38 -15.55
N HIS A 99 -2.16 -4.39 -15.12
CA HIS A 99 -2.62 -3.47 -14.09
C HIS A 99 -1.88 -3.63 -12.76
N LEU A 100 -1.30 -2.55 -12.29
CA LEU A 100 -0.86 -2.34 -10.91
C LEU A 100 -2.08 -2.07 -10.02
N LEU A 101 -2.96 -1.23 -10.53
CA LEU A 101 -4.28 -0.86 -10.04
C LEU A 101 -5.22 -0.84 -11.23
N PRO A 102 -6.55 -1.03 -11.08
CA PRO A 102 -7.49 -0.94 -12.17
C PRO A 102 -7.27 0.32 -13.02
N GLY A 103 -7.00 0.14 -14.32
CA GLY A 103 -6.72 1.21 -15.26
C GLY A 103 -5.30 1.78 -15.24
N TRP A 104 -4.40 1.27 -14.39
CA TRP A 104 -3.04 1.82 -14.22
C TRP A 104 -1.99 0.72 -14.22
N ALA A 105 -0.92 0.90 -14.95
CA ALA A 105 0.22 -0.02 -15.03
C ALA A 105 1.55 0.67 -14.73
N ILE A 106 2.57 -0.13 -14.43
CA ILE A 106 3.95 0.36 -14.41
C ILE A 106 4.35 0.63 -15.86
N ALA A 107 4.78 1.86 -16.15
CA ALA A 107 5.29 2.26 -17.44
C ALA A 107 6.51 1.40 -17.82
N ASN A 108 6.63 1.03 -19.07
CA ASN A 108 7.81 0.31 -19.56
C ASN A 108 9.07 1.14 -19.42
N GLU A 109 10.22 0.48 -19.21
CA GLU A 109 11.55 1.11 -19.08
C GLU A 109 11.93 2.04 -20.26
N GLN A 110 11.19 1.99 -21.37
CA GLN A 110 11.39 2.81 -22.56
C GLN A 110 10.51 4.07 -22.62
N ALA A 111 9.62 4.28 -21.66
CA ALA A 111 8.86 5.53 -21.58
C ALA A 111 9.84 6.65 -21.32
N SER A 112 10.06 7.50 -22.33
CA SER A 112 11.01 8.61 -22.31
C SER A 112 10.75 9.50 -21.09
N VAL A 113 11.83 9.91 -20.44
CA VAL A 113 11.89 10.88 -19.32
C VAL A 113 11.46 12.27 -19.84
N LEU A 114 10.26 12.42 -20.34
CA LEU A 114 9.71 13.69 -20.78
C LEU A 114 8.63 14.12 -19.79
N ASP A 115 8.93 15.23 -19.09
CA ASP A 115 8.04 15.97 -18.19
C ASP A 115 7.50 15.15 -16.99
N GLN A 116 8.39 14.90 -16.02
CA GLN A 116 8.04 14.22 -14.78
C GLN A 116 7.43 15.22 -13.78
N GLU A 117 6.11 15.38 -13.82
CA GLU A 117 5.40 15.82 -12.64
C GLU A 117 5.46 14.70 -11.58
N ASP A 118 5.66 15.07 -10.30
CA ASP A 118 5.59 14.11 -9.20
C ASP A 118 4.15 13.57 -9.07
N ILE A 119 3.90 12.36 -9.59
CA ILE A 119 2.59 11.70 -9.55
C ILE A 119 2.30 11.00 -8.22
N SER A 120 3.20 11.06 -7.24
CA SER A 120 2.99 10.43 -5.93
C SER A 120 1.67 10.84 -5.27
N PRO A 121 1.26 12.12 -5.29
CA PRO A 121 -0.05 12.52 -4.78
C PRO A 121 -1.21 11.89 -5.57
N THR A 122 -1.07 11.81 -6.90
CA THR A 122 -2.09 11.21 -7.77
C THR A 122 -2.22 9.71 -7.50
N LEU A 123 -1.11 8.98 -7.37
CA LEU A 123 -1.13 7.56 -7.02
C LEU A 123 -1.82 7.34 -5.67
N GLY A 124 -1.50 8.14 -4.67
CA GLY A 124 -2.15 8.07 -3.36
C GLY A 124 -3.66 8.26 -3.42
N ALA A 125 -4.14 9.21 -4.25
CA ALA A 125 -5.56 9.45 -4.47
C ALA A 125 -6.24 8.26 -5.15
N ILE A 126 -5.67 7.75 -6.24
CA ILE A 126 -6.19 6.57 -6.97
C ILE A 126 -6.30 5.36 -6.04
N MET A 127 -5.26 5.10 -5.25
CA MET A 127 -5.27 4.00 -4.28
C MET A 127 -6.34 4.20 -3.21
N ALA A 128 -6.45 5.39 -2.67
CA ALA A 128 -7.42 5.70 -1.63
C ALA A 128 -8.88 5.55 -2.11
N GLU A 129 -9.17 5.93 -3.36
CA GLU A 129 -10.48 5.72 -4.00
C GLU A 129 -10.83 4.22 -4.08
N GLN A 130 -9.84 3.36 -4.24
CA GLN A 130 -10.01 1.90 -4.30
C GLN A 130 -9.92 1.23 -2.92
N GLY A 131 -9.86 1.99 -1.83
CA GLY A 131 -9.69 1.46 -0.49
C GLY A 131 -8.32 0.83 -0.26
N MET A 132 -7.33 1.18 -1.05
CA MET A 132 -5.96 0.70 -0.94
C MET A 132 -5.08 1.72 -0.23
N VAL A 133 -4.03 1.25 0.42
CA VAL A 133 -3.06 2.10 1.11
C VAL A 133 -1.64 1.76 0.70
N PHE A 134 -0.80 2.79 0.67
CA PHE A 134 0.64 2.68 0.44
C PHE A 134 1.33 3.35 1.62
N ILE A 135 1.79 2.55 2.59
CA ILE A 135 2.28 3.12 3.85
C ILE A 135 3.65 3.77 3.68
N SER A 136 3.81 4.93 4.32
CA SER A 136 5.07 5.64 4.45
C SER A 136 5.82 5.23 5.73
N LYS A 137 7.03 5.76 5.92
CA LYS A 137 7.83 5.54 7.13
C LYS A 137 7.09 5.90 8.42
N THR A 138 6.30 6.97 8.40
CA THR A 138 5.49 7.40 9.55
C THR A 138 4.45 6.36 9.99
N LEU A 139 3.97 5.53 9.05
CA LEU A 139 2.94 4.51 9.27
C LEU A 139 3.52 3.11 9.48
N SER A 140 4.80 2.91 9.17
CA SER A 140 5.48 1.62 9.28
C SER A 140 5.36 1.02 10.67
N GLN A 141 5.15 -0.28 10.75
CA GLN A 141 5.07 -1.11 11.95
C GLN A 141 3.90 -0.77 12.91
N LYS A 142 2.95 0.06 12.51
CA LYS A 142 1.79 0.41 13.35
C LYS A 142 0.63 -0.59 13.21
N PHE A 143 0.44 -1.20 12.05
CA PHE A 143 -0.78 -1.94 11.69
C PHE A 143 -0.52 -3.40 11.33
N LEU A 144 -1.50 -4.26 11.56
CA LEU A 144 -1.56 -5.60 10.95
C LEU A 144 -2.05 -5.47 9.49
N PRO A 145 -1.72 -6.41 8.61
CA PRO A 145 -2.21 -6.40 7.22
C PRO A 145 -3.73 -6.27 7.11
N GLN A 146 -4.47 -6.94 8.02
CA GLN A 146 -5.93 -6.90 8.03
C GLN A 146 -6.51 -5.54 8.43
N MET A 147 -5.77 -4.73 9.19
CA MET A 147 -6.21 -3.38 9.56
C MET A 147 -6.11 -2.39 8.39
N LEU A 148 -5.35 -2.75 7.37
CA LEU A 148 -5.12 -2.00 6.13
C LEU A 148 -5.79 -2.66 4.93
N ASP A 149 -6.65 -3.64 5.16
CA ASP A 149 -7.36 -4.43 4.15
C ASP A 149 -6.46 -5.08 3.08
N LEU A 150 -5.15 -5.22 3.34
CA LEU A 150 -4.18 -5.78 2.40
C LEU A 150 -4.52 -7.22 1.97
N HIS A 151 -5.20 -7.98 2.82
CA HIS A 151 -5.66 -9.33 2.52
C HIS A 151 -6.80 -9.33 1.49
N LEU A 152 -7.65 -8.29 1.46
CA LEU A 152 -8.71 -8.14 0.47
C LEU A 152 -8.17 -7.81 -0.92
N HIS A 153 -7.00 -7.15 -0.97
CA HIS A 153 -6.31 -6.77 -2.20
C HIS A 153 -5.26 -7.80 -2.65
N GLY A 154 -5.29 -9.02 -2.11
CA GLY A 154 -4.42 -10.11 -2.54
C GLY A 154 -2.94 -9.97 -2.13
N ALA A 155 -2.62 -9.05 -1.22
CA ALA A 155 -1.26 -8.88 -0.72
C ALA A 155 -0.88 -9.91 0.35
N VAL A 156 -1.83 -10.67 0.89
CA VAL A 156 -1.60 -11.73 1.87
C VAL A 156 -2.18 -13.03 1.36
N ASP A 157 -1.32 -14.05 1.27
CA ASP A 157 -1.70 -15.40 0.93
C ASP A 157 -1.62 -16.25 2.22
N PHE A 158 -2.76 -16.84 2.59
CA PHE A 158 -2.85 -17.66 3.80
C PHE A 158 -2.52 -19.13 3.56
N ASP A 159 -2.51 -19.57 2.29
CA ASP A 159 -2.25 -20.95 1.88
C ASP A 159 -0.79 -21.20 1.48
N LYS A 160 0.02 -20.13 1.44
CA LYS A 160 1.45 -20.24 1.15
C LYS A 160 2.27 -20.80 2.31
N GLY A 161 3.54 -21.16 2.03
CA GLY A 161 4.52 -21.56 3.05
C GLY A 161 4.85 -20.46 4.05
N CYS A 162 5.63 -20.82 5.08
CA CYS A 162 5.95 -19.91 6.19
C CYS A 162 6.67 -18.64 5.76
N TYR A 163 6.32 -17.53 6.40
CA TYR A 163 6.99 -16.25 6.27
C TYR A 163 7.08 -15.53 7.63
N LEU A 164 7.96 -14.54 7.70
CA LEU A 164 8.21 -13.80 8.94
C LEU A 164 6.94 -13.06 9.41
N GLY A 165 6.54 -13.31 10.67
CA GLY A 165 5.34 -12.71 11.29
C GLY A 165 4.02 -13.43 10.95
N GLN A 166 4.05 -14.51 10.16
CA GLN A 166 2.87 -15.26 9.74
C GLN A 166 1.99 -15.71 10.91
N GLU A 167 2.58 -16.18 12.02
CA GLU A 167 1.81 -16.68 13.16
C GLU A 167 0.80 -15.64 13.67
N ILE A 168 1.25 -14.38 13.81
CA ILE A 168 0.39 -13.28 14.28
C ILE A 168 -0.65 -12.91 13.22
N VAL A 169 -0.24 -12.85 11.94
CA VAL A 169 -1.13 -12.51 10.82
C VAL A 169 -2.21 -13.58 10.64
N ALA A 170 -1.85 -14.88 10.64
CA ALA A 170 -2.79 -15.99 10.53
C ALA A 170 -3.70 -16.08 11.77
N ARG A 171 -3.14 -15.87 12.98
CA ARG A 171 -3.95 -15.84 14.20
C ARG A 171 -5.00 -14.73 14.16
N ALA A 172 -4.63 -13.53 13.68
CA ALA A 172 -5.57 -12.43 13.52
C ALA A 172 -6.69 -12.77 12.54
N GLN A 173 -6.40 -13.51 11.49
CA GLN A 173 -7.39 -13.93 10.47
C GLN A 173 -8.34 -15.01 10.98
N PHE A 174 -7.81 -16.09 11.59
CA PHE A 174 -8.58 -17.29 11.84
C PHE A 174 -9.02 -17.48 13.29
N ARG A 175 -8.38 -16.84 14.25
CA ARG A 175 -8.63 -17.02 15.69
C ARG A 175 -8.79 -15.71 16.47
N GLY A 176 -8.57 -14.57 15.84
CA GLY A 176 -8.63 -13.28 16.46
C GLY A 176 -9.80 -12.44 15.96
N VAL A 177 -10.12 -11.40 16.72
CA VAL A 177 -10.99 -10.32 16.27
C VAL A 177 -10.12 -9.10 16.00
N VAL A 178 -9.96 -8.74 14.74
CA VAL A 178 -9.33 -7.48 14.36
C VAL A 178 -10.34 -6.36 14.63
N LYS A 179 -10.10 -5.61 15.72
CA LYS A 179 -11.01 -4.57 16.21
C LYS A 179 -10.89 -3.23 15.46
N LYS A 180 -9.88 -3.10 14.63
CA LYS A 180 -9.63 -1.91 13.82
C LYS A 180 -9.74 -2.26 12.34
N GLN A 181 -10.23 -1.33 11.53
CA GLN A 181 -10.35 -1.47 10.08
C GLN A 181 -9.99 -0.18 9.38
N LEU A 182 -9.64 -0.28 8.11
CA LEU A 182 -9.53 0.85 7.21
C LEU A 182 -10.94 1.39 6.93
N ALA A 183 -11.10 2.70 6.96
CA ALA A 183 -12.34 3.36 6.63
C ALA A 183 -12.06 4.71 5.98
N GLN A 184 -13.02 5.21 5.21
CA GLN A 184 -12.99 6.58 4.70
C GLN A 184 -13.54 7.54 5.75
N PHE A 185 -13.04 8.76 5.72
CA PHE A 185 -13.58 9.87 6.51
C PHE A 185 -13.58 11.16 5.70
N GLN A 186 -14.40 12.11 6.10
CA GLN A 186 -14.42 13.47 5.56
C GLN A 186 -13.88 14.43 6.60
N TRP A 187 -13.18 15.46 6.17
CA TRP A 187 -12.65 16.49 7.03
C TRP A 187 -13.05 17.89 6.49
N GLN A 188 -13.17 18.85 7.40
CA GLN A 188 -13.44 20.25 7.11
C GLN A 188 -12.51 21.13 7.95
N GLY A 189 -12.11 22.28 7.40
CA GLY A 189 -11.18 23.21 8.02
C GLY A 189 -9.73 22.79 7.83
N SER A 190 -8.99 22.55 8.91
CA SER A 190 -7.58 22.12 8.84
C SER A 190 -7.49 20.64 8.50
N ALA A 191 -6.75 20.31 7.45
CA ALA A 191 -6.51 18.91 7.04
C ALA A 191 -5.81 18.14 8.16
N PRO A 192 -6.25 16.92 8.49
CA PRO A 192 -5.53 16.03 9.41
C PRO A 192 -4.15 15.68 8.88
N VAL A 193 -3.23 15.35 9.78
CA VAL A 193 -1.85 14.97 9.43
C VAL A 193 -1.72 13.46 9.36
N VAL A 194 -1.13 12.94 8.27
CA VAL A 194 -0.86 11.51 8.11
C VAL A 194 0.05 11.01 9.23
N GLY A 195 -0.36 9.94 9.88
CA GLY A 195 0.36 9.31 11.00
C GLY A 195 -0.10 9.77 12.38
N ASP A 196 -0.88 10.84 12.47
CA ASP A 196 -1.48 11.31 13.72
C ASP A 196 -2.81 10.59 14.00
N THR A 197 -3.25 10.67 15.25
CA THR A 197 -4.60 10.24 15.65
C THR A 197 -5.55 11.42 15.52
N TRP A 198 -6.58 11.25 14.73
CA TRP A 198 -7.63 12.27 14.53
C TRP A 198 -8.93 11.85 15.22
N LEU A 199 -9.68 12.84 15.71
CA LEU A 199 -10.99 12.68 16.32
C LEU A 199 -12.04 13.26 15.38
N SER A 200 -12.96 12.42 14.91
CA SER A 200 -14.06 12.89 14.07
C SER A 200 -15.08 13.73 14.88
N PRO A 201 -15.92 14.51 14.20
CA PRO A 201 -17.02 15.24 14.85
C PRO A 201 -17.95 14.32 15.67
N GLU A 202 -18.10 13.08 15.26
CA GLU A 202 -18.94 12.05 15.92
C GLU A 202 -18.20 11.38 17.11
N GLY A 203 -16.98 11.80 17.43
CA GLY A 203 -16.20 11.28 18.56
C GLY A 203 -15.44 9.97 18.29
N VAL A 204 -15.34 9.55 17.03
CA VAL A 204 -14.56 8.37 16.65
C VAL A 204 -13.09 8.75 16.52
N LYS A 205 -12.19 7.94 17.12
CA LYS A 205 -10.75 8.09 17.00
C LYS A 205 -10.18 7.12 15.96
N GLY A 206 -9.33 7.64 15.08
CA GLY A 206 -8.62 6.82 14.09
C GLY A 206 -7.22 7.34 13.80
N ASP A 207 -6.35 6.44 13.37
CA ASP A 207 -5.00 6.77 12.94
C ASP A 207 -5.04 7.13 11.44
N VAL A 208 -4.67 8.36 11.08
CA VAL A 208 -4.77 8.89 9.72
C VAL A 208 -3.73 8.24 8.81
N ILE A 209 -4.20 7.64 7.71
CA ILE A 209 -3.37 6.92 6.74
C ILE A 209 -3.14 7.75 5.46
N TYR A 210 -4.18 8.41 4.99
CA TYR A 210 -4.15 9.23 3.78
C TYR A 210 -5.08 10.44 3.94
N VAL A 211 -4.70 11.55 3.34
CA VAL A 211 -5.50 12.78 3.29
C VAL A 211 -5.44 13.32 1.87
N SER A 212 -6.58 13.52 1.25
CA SER A 212 -6.67 14.14 -0.07
C SER A 212 -6.27 15.61 -0.03
N ALA A 213 -5.88 16.16 -1.16
CA ALA A 213 -5.95 17.60 -1.36
C ALA A 213 -7.40 18.10 -1.12
N PRO A 214 -7.58 19.38 -0.77
CA PRO A 214 -8.93 19.95 -0.66
C PRO A 214 -9.71 19.76 -1.96
N GLY A 215 -10.94 19.24 -1.84
CA GLY A 215 -11.81 18.95 -2.98
C GLY A 215 -12.98 18.05 -2.62
N PRO A 216 -13.95 17.87 -3.51
CA PRO A 216 -15.06 16.97 -3.30
C PRO A 216 -14.59 15.51 -3.18
N SER A 217 -15.31 14.72 -2.39
CA SER A 217 -15.08 13.26 -2.30
C SER A 217 -15.43 12.58 -3.63
N PRO A 218 -14.67 11.53 -4.03
CA PRO A 218 -15.00 10.74 -5.23
C PRO A 218 -16.44 10.23 -5.27
N ALA A 219 -16.99 9.86 -4.12
CA ALA A 219 -18.37 9.40 -3.99
C ALA A 219 -19.43 10.47 -4.36
N GLN A 220 -19.05 11.74 -4.53
CA GLN A 220 -19.94 12.85 -4.88
C GLN A 220 -19.88 13.25 -6.34
N HIS A 221 -19.03 12.64 -7.15
CA HIS A 221 -18.90 12.96 -8.58
C HIS A 221 -20.09 12.51 -9.46
N SER A 222 -21.10 11.84 -8.91
CA SER A 222 -22.28 11.40 -9.66
C SER A 222 -23.49 12.35 -9.61
N ALA A 223 -23.38 13.52 -8.96
CA ALA A 223 -24.49 14.45 -8.83
C ALA A 223 -24.04 15.92 -8.97
N GLN A 224 -24.30 16.47 -10.15
CA GLN A 224 -24.49 17.88 -10.46
C GLN A 224 -23.30 18.86 -10.30
N GLU A 225 -22.71 19.20 -11.43
CA GLU A 225 -22.08 20.50 -11.68
C GLU A 225 -23.13 21.60 -11.53
N THR A 226 -23.01 22.42 -10.50
CA THR A 226 -23.65 23.72 -10.45
C THR A 226 -22.67 24.73 -9.86
N GLU A 227 -22.34 25.72 -10.70
CA GLU A 227 -21.50 26.88 -10.37
C GLU A 227 -21.99 27.59 -9.11
N GLN A 228 -21.15 27.64 -8.09
CA GLN A 228 -21.11 28.77 -7.14
C GLN A 228 -19.71 28.84 -6.53
N LYS A 229 -18.88 29.72 -7.06
CA LYS A 229 -17.65 30.21 -6.44
C LYS A 229 -18.00 31.21 -5.36
N GLU A 230 -18.11 30.79 -4.12
CA GLU A 230 -17.92 31.63 -2.95
C GLU A 230 -17.33 30.77 -1.84
N HIS A 231 -16.22 31.21 -1.24
CA HIS A 231 -15.45 30.68 -0.12
C HIS A 231 -16.04 29.42 0.57
N ALA A 232 -16.07 28.29 -0.15
CA ALA A 232 -16.42 27.02 0.44
C ALA A 232 -15.37 26.67 1.51
N PRO A 233 -15.76 26.19 2.69
CA PRO A 233 -14.82 25.76 3.71
C PRO A 233 -13.90 24.71 3.10
N THR A 234 -12.60 24.83 3.35
CA THR A 234 -11.60 23.84 2.93
C THR A 234 -12.03 22.47 3.46
N SER A 235 -12.30 21.55 2.59
CA SER A 235 -12.76 20.21 2.94
C SER A 235 -12.16 19.16 2.03
N GLY A 236 -12.10 17.92 2.47
CA GLY A 236 -11.60 16.81 1.68
C GLY A 236 -11.96 15.48 2.33
N TYR A 237 -11.38 14.41 1.80
CA TYR A 237 -11.55 13.06 2.32
C TYR A 237 -10.20 12.46 2.72
N GLY A 238 -10.25 11.34 3.42
CA GLY A 238 -9.06 10.59 3.79
C GLY A 238 -9.37 9.14 4.11
N LEU A 239 -8.31 8.39 4.38
CA LEU A 239 -8.38 7.05 4.93
C LEU A 239 -7.76 7.04 6.32
N TRP A 240 -8.38 6.33 7.23
CA TRP A 240 -7.89 6.11 8.58
C TRP A 240 -8.09 4.68 9.03
N VAL A 241 -7.35 4.25 10.04
CA VAL A 241 -7.60 3.00 10.75
C VAL A 241 -8.29 3.33 12.06
N SER A 242 -9.58 3.06 12.13
CA SER A 242 -10.43 3.28 13.30
C SER A 242 -10.97 1.96 13.87
N ARG A 243 -11.61 2.01 15.03
CA ARG A 243 -12.35 0.86 15.53
C ARG A 243 -13.50 0.53 14.59
N LYS A 244 -13.76 -0.76 14.40
CA LYS A 244 -14.99 -1.20 13.75
C LYS A 244 -16.17 -0.64 14.52
N THR A 245 -17.06 0.08 13.85
CA THR A 245 -18.38 0.36 14.37
C THR A 245 -19.08 -0.98 14.48
N GLU A 246 -19.49 -1.37 15.69
CA GLU A 246 -20.41 -2.50 15.83
C GLU A 246 -21.64 -2.12 15.02
N ASP A 247 -21.92 -2.86 13.95
CA ASP A 247 -23.16 -2.72 13.24
C ASP A 247 -24.27 -2.91 14.29
N ALA A 248 -25.13 -1.91 14.39
CA ALA A 248 -26.38 -1.99 15.13
C ALA A 248 -27.31 -2.94 14.36
N SER A 249 -26.93 -4.22 14.35
CA SER A 249 -27.70 -5.35 13.80
C SER A 249 -28.08 -6.22 14.98
N ASN A 250 -29.15 -5.84 15.62
CA ASN A 250 -30.03 -6.72 16.36
C ASN A 250 -31.40 -6.72 15.68
#